data_9b1b5ced3a943a5d01b1265a24ec1439
#
_entry.id   9b1b5ced3a943a5d01b1265a24ec1439
#
_cell.length_a   1.000
_cell.length_b   1.000
_cell.length_c   1.000
_cell.angle_alpha   90.00
_cell.angle_beta   90.00
_cell.angle_gamma   90.00
#
_symmetry.space_group_name_H-M   'P 1'
#
loop_
_entity.id
_entity.type
_entity.pdbx_description
1 polymer ?
#
loop_
_entity_poly.entity_id
_entity_poly.type
_entity_poly.pdbx_seq_one_letter_code
_entity_poly.pdbx_strand_id
1 'polypeptide(L)'
;MDKLLLIDDEVDVQYSFRRIFESPAVELHTASSGEEGLRLVPKLKPDLVLMDIRMGTGMNGLETLRRLRQADARLPVIMMTAYGTTQTAIEAMKLGAYDYLLKPFDVPKLKQLIASALKAARDMRQVVSCQPKPEAGEQEVGIVGMSEPMHAVFKLIGQLASTDATVLITGESGTGKELVARAIYSHGRRAEQPFLAINCAAIPEQLLESELFGHEKGAFTGAATQRVGKFEQCNGGTIFLDEIGDMSLTTQTKILRVLQNGSFERVGGNQPVNVDVRVIAATNKPLEEAVAARAFREDLFYRLNVVRIHLPPLRERREDIRLLADYFLRKFARAGGRAPHVIHPDALALLERHHWPGNVRELENVIERSLVVGKTDAIMVADLPPEIVAERLATGPGSVSTHARPRDAAAGTAPNEVPALARALFSWARSQRTLKVLPAVERELVICALEEMRGNQVQAAKLLGITRATLRKRIEKFGIQRDLSIH
;
A
#
# COMPACT_ATOMS: atom_id res chain seq x y z
N MET A 1 23.47 25.35 -25.89
CA MET A 1 24.20 24.14 -25.60
C MET A 1 24.02 23.89 -24.09
N ASP A 2 23.36 22.80 -23.71
CA ASP A 2 23.08 22.54 -22.31
C ASP A 2 24.32 21.91 -21.66
N LYS A 3 24.71 22.39 -20.49
CA LYS A 3 25.88 21.90 -19.75
C LYS A 3 25.48 20.91 -18.69
N LEU A 4 25.94 19.67 -18.82
CA LEU A 4 25.74 18.57 -17.87
C LEU A 4 27.02 18.34 -17.05
N LEU A 5 26.92 18.23 -15.74
CA LEU A 5 28.00 17.82 -14.87
C LEU A 5 27.68 16.44 -14.28
N LEU A 6 28.49 15.44 -14.59
CA LEU A 6 28.43 14.11 -14.00
C LEU A 6 29.49 14.00 -12.89
N ILE A 7 29.04 13.63 -11.69
CA ILE A 7 29.90 13.39 -10.53
C ILE A 7 29.78 11.92 -10.16
N ASP A 8 30.79 11.12 -10.51
CA ASP A 8 30.83 9.68 -10.30
C ASP A 8 32.28 9.22 -10.26
N ASP A 9 32.67 8.42 -9.29
CA ASP A 9 34.05 7.92 -9.15
C ASP A 9 34.36 6.72 -10.07
N GLU A 10 33.32 6.09 -10.63
CA GLU A 10 33.47 4.99 -11.58
C GLU A 10 33.79 5.49 -13.01
N VAL A 11 35.00 5.21 -13.48
CA VAL A 11 35.47 5.60 -14.82
C VAL A 11 34.58 5.02 -15.94
N ASP A 12 34.07 3.79 -15.73
CA ASP A 12 33.20 3.11 -16.70
C ASP A 12 31.85 3.81 -16.86
N VAL A 13 31.30 4.35 -15.78
CA VAL A 13 30.07 5.15 -15.77
C VAL A 13 30.31 6.45 -16.52
N GLN A 14 31.40 7.16 -16.21
CA GLN A 14 31.78 8.39 -16.91
C GLN A 14 31.96 8.17 -18.42
N TYR A 15 32.63 7.07 -18.81
CA TYR A 15 32.80 6.70 -20.22
C TYR A 15 31.46 6.41 -20.90
N SER A 16 30.60 5.66 -20.24
CA SER A 16 29.26 5.33 -20.77
C SER A 16 28.41 6.58 -21.00
N PHE A 17 28.44 7.51 -20.05
CA PHE A 17 27.71 8.78 -20.19
C PHE A 17 28.28 9.65 -21.33
N ARG A 18 29.60 9.73 -21.50
CA ARG A 18 30.21 10.44 -22.64
C ARG A 18 29.67 9.89 -23.96
N ARG A 19 29.61 8.57 -24.10
CA ARG A 19 29.10 7.92 -25.32
C ARG A 19 27.61 8.11 -25.55
N ILE A 20 26.80 8.13 -24.49
CA ILE A 20 25.34 8.32 -24.56
C ILE A 20 24.97 9.77 -24.94
N PHE A 21 25.75 10.75 -24.44
CA PHE A 21 25.51 12.20 -24.61
C PHE A 21 26.51 12.88 -25.56
N GLU A 22 27.24 12.13 -26.38
CA GLU A 22 28.08 12.66 -27.44
C GLU A 22 27.18 13.25 -28.55
N SER A 23 26.79 14.51 -28.35
CA SER A 23 25.86 15.25 -29.21
C SER A 23 26.20 16.73 -29.21
N PRO A 24 26.11 17.42 -30.37
CA PRO A 24 26.41 18.87 -30.43
C PRO A 24 25.45 19.72 -29.58
N ALA A 25 24.38 19.16 -29.04
CA ALA A 25 23.40 19.86 -28.22
C ALA A 25 23.76 19.89 -26.73
N VAL A 26 24.62 18.97 -26.24
CA VAL A 26 24.93 18.76 -24.80
C VAL A 26 26.45 18.78 -24.61
N GLU A 27 26.93 19.59 -23.67
CA GLU A 27 28.32 19.61 -23.21
C GLU A 27 28.44 18.88 -21.90
N LEU A 28 29.05 17.67 -21.89
CA LEU A 28 29.21 16.85 -20.71
C LEU A 28 30.57 17.09 -20.07
N HIS A 29 30.56 17.50 -18.79
CA HIS A 29 31.70 17.54 -17.88
C HIS A 29 31.63 16.44 -16.86
N THR A 30 32.79 15.93 -16.41
CA THR A 30 32.86 14.86 -15.42
C THR A 30 33.73 15.27 -14.24
N ALA A 31 33.36 14.82 -13.05
CA ALA A 31 34.13 14.93 -11.82
C ALA A 31 34.19 13.56 -11.14
N SER A 32 35.29 13.22 -10.49
CA SER A 32 35.52 11.93 -9.84
C SER A 32 35.22 11.96 -8.34
N SER A 33 34.84 13.12 -7.79
CA SER A 33 34.46 13.24 -6.37
C SER A 33 33.50 14.40 -6.14
N GLY A 34 32.80 14.38 -4.99
CA GLY A 34 31.92 15.47 -4.60
C GLY A 34 32.63 16.81 -4.46
N GLU A 35 33.86 16.79 -3.91
CA GLU A 35 34.68 18.00 -3.75
C GLU A 35 35.10 18.60 -5.09
N GLU A 36 35.44 17.77 -6.06
CA GLU A 36 35.77 18.22 -7.40
C GLU A 36 34.53 18.82 -8.07
N GLY A 37 33.37 18.13 -7.96
CA GLY A 37 32.10 18.61 -8.45
C GLY A 37 31.72 19.99 -7.90
N LEU A 38 31.85 20.17 -6.58
CA LEU A 38 31.59 21.46 -5.90
C LEU A 38 32.50 22.58 -6.40
N ARG A 39 33.77 22.28 -6.75
CA ARG A 39 34.71 23.26 -7.33
C ARG A 39 34.39 23.60 -8.78
N LEU A 40 33.82 22.66 -9.53
CA LEU A 40 33.48 22.83 -10.92
C LEU A 40 32.17 23.62 -11.14
N VAL A 41 31.16 23.42 -10.29
CA VAL A 41 29.85 24.07 -10.42
C VAL A 41 29.90 25.59 -10.58
N PRO A 42 30.63 26.40 -9.78
CA PRO A 42 30.68 27.83 -9.93
C PRO A 42 31.42 28.28 -11.23
N LYS A 43 32.35 27.42 -11.72
CA LYS A 43 33.13 27.72 -12.96
C LYS A 43 32.33 27.38 -14.23
N LEU A 44 31.68 26.21 -14.23
CA LEU A 44 30.98 25.68 -15.39
C LEU A 44 29.55 26.22 -15.51
N LYS A 45 28.92 26.53 -14.36
CA LYS A 45 27.49 26.90 -14.26
C LYS A 45 26.66 25.88 -15.02
N PRO A 46 26.66 24.60 -14.62
CA PRO A 46 25.94 23.54 -15.31
C PRO A 46 24.43 23.78 -15.25
N ASP A 47 23.71 23.29 -16.26
CA ASP A 47 22.25 23.34 -16.33
C ASP A 47 21.62 22.18 -15.57
N LEU A 48 22.39 21.08 -15.36
CA LEU A 48 21.98 19.88 -14.63
C LEU A 48 23.20 19.18 -14.05
N VAL A 49 23.09 18.67 -12.84
CA VAL A 49 24.08 17.77 -12.21
C VAL A 49 23.47 16.37 -12.09
N LEU A 50 24.26 15.37 -12.53
CA LEU A 50 24.02 13.95 -12.22
C LEU A 50 25.11 13.53 -11.22
N MET A 51 24.72 12.88 -10.11
CA MET A 51 25.66 12.60 -9.05
C MET A 51 25.41 11.23 -8.39
N ASP A 52 26.47 10.43 -8.26
CA ASP A 52 26.37 9.18 -7.49
C ASP A 52 26.21 9.49 -5.99
N ILE A 53 25.41 8.68 -5.32
CA ILE A 53 25.24 8.76 -3.87
C ILE A 53 26.46 8.18 -3.16
N ARG A 54 27.03 7.09 -3.68
CA ARG A 54 28.17 6.41 -3.08
C ARG A 54 29.43 6.64 -3.89
N MET A 55 30.26 7.56 -3.44
CA MET A 55 31.60 7.79 -3.97
C MET A 55 32.64 7.25 -2.98
N GLY A 56 33.64 6.54 -3.46
CA GLY A 56 34.53 5.65 -2.65
C GLY A 56 35.35 6.35 -1.57
N THR A 57 35.93 7.52 -1.83
CA THR A 57 36.75 8.26 -0.87
C THR A 57 36.38 9.74 -0.86
N GLY A 58 36.05 10.28 0.32
CA GLY A 58 35.72 11.70 0.49
C GLY A 58 34.25 11.93 0.85
N MET A 59 33.72 13.05 0.38
CA MET A 59 32.35 13.47 0.65
C MET A 59 31.34 12.60 -0.12
N ASN A 60 30.35 12.05 0.59
CA ASN A 60 29.29 11.29 -0.06
C ASN A 60 28.34 12.19 -0.88
N GLY A 61 27.55 11.57 -1.79
CA GLY A 61 26.67 12.32 -2.69
C GLY A 61 25.59 13.12 -1.96
N LEU A 62 25.04 12.65 -0.84
CA LEU A 62 24.03 13.38 -0.07
C LEU A 62 24.60 14.64 0.59
N GLU A 63 25.79 14.56 1.14
CA GLU A 63 26.48 15.74 1.69
C GLU A 63 26.88 16.72 0.58
N THR A 64 27.32 16.22 -0.58
CA THR A 64 27.56 17.03 -1.76
C THR A 64 26.30 17.75 -2.24
N LEU A 65 25.17 17.03 -2.28
CA LEU A 65 23.86 17.61 -2.61
C LEU A 65 23.49 18.74 -1.64
N ARG A 66 23.67 18.51 -0.34
CA ARG A 66 23.39 19.50 0.70
C ARG A 66 24.16 20.80 0.46
N ARG A 67 25.46 20.69 0.15
CA ARG A 67 26.33 21.87 -0.15
C ARG A 67 25.97 22.52 -1.48
N LEU A 68 25.62 21.74 -2.50
CA LEU A 68 25.13 22.27 -3.77
C LEU A 68 23.86 23.10 -3.59
N ARG A 69 22.92 22.60 -2.77
CA ARG A 69 21.66 23.31 -2.45
C ARG A 69 21.89 24.61 -1.68
N GLN A 70 22.90 24.66 -0.82
CA GLN A 70 23.30 25.90 -0.12
C GLN A 70 23.90 26.93 -1.08
N ALA A 71 24.65 26.46 -2.10
CA ALA A 71 25.28 27.33 -3.09
C ALA A 71 24.30 27.78 -4.22
N ASP A 72 23.49 26.84 -4.72
CA ASP A 72 22.48 27.11 -5.75
C ASP A 72 21.25 26.21 -5.55
N ALA A 73 20.20 26.78 -4.99
CA ALA A 73 18.94 26.06 -4.77
C ALA A 73 18.17 25.74 -6.07
N ARG A 74 18.48 26.38 -7.19
CA ARG A 74 17.76 26.25 -8.47
C ARG A 74 18.40 25.22 -9.41
N LEU A 75 19.64 24.83 -9.17
CA LEU A 75 20.35 23.86 -10.00
C LEU A 75 19.70 22.48 -9.85
N PRO A 76 19.08 21.89 -10.87
CA PRO A 76 18.53 20.55 -10.74
C PRO A 76 19.66 19.53 -10.56
N VAL A 77 19.48 18.63 -9.59
CA VAL A 77 20.42 17.55 -9.28
C VAL A 77 19.65 16.23 -9.33
N ILE A 78 20.10 15.32 -10.20
CA ILE A 78 19.60 13.93 -10.25
C ILE A 78 20.62 13.06 -9.53
N MET A 79 20.17 12.33 -8.54
CA MET A 79 21.00 11.39 -7.78
C MET A 79 21.04 10.03 -8.47
N MET A 80 22.18 9.36 -8.47
CA MET A 80 22.36 8.00 -9.02
C MET A 80 22.79 7.05 -7.92
N THR A 81 22.32 5.78 -7.96
CA THR A 81 22.72 4.77 -6.97
C THR A 81 22.62 3.35 -7.50
N ALA A 82 23.57 2.50 -7.15
CA ALA A 82 23.52 1.05 -7.41
C ALA A 82 22.69 0.30 -6.36
N TYR A 83 22.54 0.88 -5.15
CA TYR A 83 21.81 0.30 -4.02
C TYR A 83 20.88 1.36 -3.43
N GLY A 84 19.73 1.58 -4.10
CA GLY A 84 18.69 2.46 -3.56
C GLY A 84 17.98 1.81 -2.39
N THR A 85 18.44 2.04 -1.13
CA THR A 85 17.52 1.84 -0.02
C THR A 85 16.45 2.93 -0.11
N THR A 86 15.21 2.60 0.23
CA THR A 86 14.09 3.56 0.28
C THR A 86 14.47 4.82 1.06
N GLN A 87 15.23 4.64 2.13
CA GLN A 87 15.75 5.70 2.99
C GLN A 87 16.60 6.72 2.21
N THR A 88 17.56 6.24 1.43
CA THR A 88 18.51 7.10 0.67
C THR A 88 17.78 7.90 -0.42
N ALA A 89 16.80 7.30 -1.07
CA ALA A 89 15.97 7.99 -2.07
C ALA A 89 15.11 9.09 -1.44
N ILE A 90 14.43 8.79 -0.32
CA ILE A 90 13.62 9.76 0.42
C ILE A 90 14.52 10.90 0.94
N GLU A 91 15.70 10.60 1.46
CA GLU A 91 16.64 11.60 1.96
C GLU A 91 17.16 12.51 0.84
N ALA A 92 17.51 11.95 -0.31
CA ALA A 92 17.89 12.72 -1.50
C ALA A 92 16.77 13.69 -1.92
N MET A 93 15.52 13.22 -1.96
CA MET A 93 14.38 14.05 -2.30
C MET A 93 14.09 15.12 -1.23
N LYS A 94 14.20 14.77 0.06
CA LYS A 94 14.09 15.72 1.19
C LYS A 94 15.14 16.83 1.08
N LEU A 95 16.38 16.49 0.71
CA LEU A 95 17.47 17.43 0.48
C LEU A 95 17.29 18.28 -0.81
N GLY A 96 16.22 18.03 -1.56
CA GLY A 96 15.85 18.81 -2.72
C GLY A 96 16.46 18.29 -4.04
N ALA A 97 16.83 17.01 -4.13
CA ALA A 97 17.12 16.39 -5.42
C ALA A 97 15.93 16.59 -6.38
N TYR A 98 16.22 16.80 -7.69
CA TYR A 98 15.18 16.86 -8.70
C TYR A 98 14.54 15.50 -8.92
N ASP A 99 15.39 14.47 -8.99
CA ASP A 99 14.98 13.08 -9.11
C ASP A 99 16.12 12.13 -8.68
N TYR A 100 15.87 10.82 -8.70
CA TYR A 100 16.92 9.83 -8.51
C TYR A 100 16.80 8.67 -9.51
N LEU A 101 17.92 8.01 -9.82
CA LEU A 101 18.04 6.93 -10.78
C LEU A 101 18.75 5.73 -10.16
N LEU A 102 18.26 4.54 -10.49
CA LEU A 102 18.91 3.28 -10.14
C LEU A 102 19.87 2.84 -11.24
N LYS A 103 21.08 2.41 -10.88
CA LYS A 103 21.99 1.68 -11.75
C LYS A 103 21.58 0.19 -11.79
N PRO A 104 21.53 -0.52 -12.93
CA PRO A 104 21.92 -0.05 -14.29
C PRO A 104 20.81 0.81 -14.95
N PHE A 105 21.23 1.74 -15.81
CA PHE A 105 20.33 2.72 -16.41
C PHE A 105 19.65 2.18 -17.68
N ASP A 106 18.36 2.44 -17.78
CA ASP A 106 17.60 2.39 -19.05
C ASP A 106 17.88 3.68 -19.84
N VAL A 107 18.63 3.59 -20.95
CA VAL A 107 19.08 4.76 -21.71
C VAL A 107 17.94 5.63 -22.24
N PRO A 108 16.84 5.11 -22.81
CA PRO A 108 15.65 5.87 -23.15
C PRO A 108 15.07 6.67 -21.98
N LYS A 109 14.86 6.02 -20.83
CA LYS A 109 14.32 6.66 -19.61
C LYS A 109 15.27 7.73 -19.05
N LEU A 110 16.58 7.45 -19.04
CA LEU A 110 17.60 8.41 -18.65
C LEU A 110 17.55 9.68 -19.50
N LYS A 111 17.46 9.55 -20.83
CA LYS A 111 17.35 10.69 -21.76
C LYS A 111 16.08 11.51 -21.53
N GLN A 112 14.94 10.85 -21.30
CA GLN A 112 13.67 11.54 -20.99
C GLN A 112 13.76 12.32 -19.69
N LEU A 113 14.33 11.73 -18.63
CA LEU A 113 14.47 12.38 -17.33
C LEU A 113 15.39 13.60 -17.42
N ILE A 114 16.53 13.48 -18.11
CA ILE A 114 17.46 14.60 -18.33
C ILE A 114 16.78 15.71 -19.12
N ALA A 115 16.05 15.39 -20.18
CA ALA A 115 15.30 16.39 -20.96
C ALA A 115 14.25 17.13 -20.11
N SER A 116 13.54 16.40 -19.24
CA SER A 116 12.57 16.98 -18.30
C SER A 116 13.24 17.89 -17.27
N ALA A 117 14.38 17.46 -16.71
CA ALA A 117 15.13 18.24 -15.73
C ALA A 117 15.70 19.54 -16.36
N LEU A 118 16.23 19.46 -17.58
CA LEU A 118 16.73 20.64 -18.31
C LEU A 118 15.60 21.61 -18.67
N LYS A 119 14.41 21.10 -19.03
CA LYS A 119 13.24 21.95 -19.23
C LYS A 119 12.85 22.66 -17.94
N ALA A 120 12.73 21.92 -16.83
CA ALA A 120 12.44 22.50 -15.53
C ALA A 120 13.48 23.55 -15.08
N ALA A 121 14.77 23.33 -15.37
CA ALA A 121 15.84 24.30 -15.12
C ALA A 121 15.62 25.63 -15.86
N ARG A 122 15.20 25.57 -17.13
CA ARG A 122 14.90 26.75 -17.93
C ARG A 122 13.68 27.49 -17.38
N ASP A 123 12.62 26.77 -17.02
CA ASP A 123 11.39 27.35 -16.50
C ASP A 123 11.61 27.98 -15.11
N MET A 124 12.43 27.38 -14.23
CA MET A 124 12.78 27.89 -12.90
C MET A 124 13.69 29.14 -12.93
N ARG A 125 14.44 29.36 -13.99
CA ARG A 125 15.23 30.61 -14.13
C ARG A 125 14.36 31.87 -14.29
N GLN A 126 13.04 31.68 -14.52
CA GLN A 126 12.08 32.78 -14.68
C GLN A 126 11.30 33.13 -13.40
N VAL A 127 11.42 32.39 -12.28
CA VAL A 127 10.63 32.60 -11.05
C VAL A 127 11.50 32.68 -9.80
N VAL A 128 11.11 33.55 -8.84
CA VAL A 128 11.88 33.95 -7.63
C VAL A 128 11.65 33.05 -6.42
N SER A 129 12.64 32.91 -5.56
CA SER A 129 13.06 31.97 -4.53
C SER A 129 12.30 31.85 -3.23
N CYS A 130 12.43 30.68 -2.54
CA CYS A 130 12.48 30.47 -1.08
C CYS A 130 13.27 29.21 -0.70
N GLN A 131 14.08 29.26 0.37
CA GLN A 131 15.01 28.21 0.82
C GLN A 131 14.49 27.42 2.03
N PRO A 132 14.88 26.13 2.24
CA PRO A 132 14.83 25.47 3.55
C PRO A 132 16.16 24.84 3.99
N LYS A 133 16.33 24.69 5.33
CA LYS A 133 17.49 24.10 6.04
C LYS A 133 17.22 22.65 6.49
N PRO A 134 18.26 21.79 6.66
CA PRO A 134 18.08 20.39 7.05
C PRO A 134 18.63 20.06 8.45
N GLU A 135 18.14 18.97 9.07
CA GLU A 135 18.86 18.15 10.07
C GLU A 135 18.33 16.70 10.16
N ALA A 136 19.21 15.78 10.61
CA ALA A 136 19.12 14.34 10.42
C ALA A 136 18.78 13.55 11.70
N GLY A 137 18.21 12.33 11.52
CA GLY A 137 18.02 11.31 12.55
C GLY A 137 17.43 10.03 11.93
N GLU A 138 18.21 8.95 11.96
CA GLU A 138 17.84 7.67 11.35
C GLU A 138 16.90 6.85 12.26
N GLN A 139 15.66 6.69 11.85
CA GLN A 139 14.82 5.55 12.27
C GLN A 139 14.45 4.76 11.02
N GLU A 140 14.78 3.46 11.01
CA GLU A 140 14.42 2.55 9.91
C GLU A 140 12.89 2.47 9.79
N VAL A 141 12.33 3.28 8.91
CA VAL A 141 10.96 3.10 8.45
C VAL A 141 11.01 1.98 7.41
N GLY A 142 10.51 0.79 7.78
CA GLY A 142 10.62 -0.44 6.99
C GLY A 142 9.78 -0.48 5.71
N ILE A 143 9.80 0.59 4.91
CA ILE A 143 9.20 0.55 3.57
C ILE A 143 10.23 -0.04 2.61
N VAL A 144 9.83 -1.11 1.92
CA VAL A 144 10.67 -1.86 0.99
C VAL A 144 10.01 -1.83 -0.40
N GLY A 145 10.80 -1.50 -1.43
CA GLY A 145 10.37 -1.48 -2.83
C GLY A 145 11.42 -0.87 -3.73
N MET A 146 11.54 -1.38 -4.97
CA MET A 146 12.44 -0.89 -6.02
C MET A 146 11.71 -0.68 -7.34
N SER A 147 10.43 -1.03 -7.40
CA SER A 147 9.62 -0.87 -8.60
C SER A 147 9.37 0.60 -8.93
N GLU A 148 9.19 0.90 -10.23
CA GLU A 148 8.92 2.26 -10.70
C GLU A 148 7.70 2.93 -10.01
N PRO A 149 6.57 2.22 -9.77
CA PRO A 149 5.47 2.81 -9.02
C PRO A 149 5.83 3.18 -7.58
N MET A 150 6.68 2.38 -6.91
CA MET A 150 7.15 2.72 -5.55
C MET A 150 8.13 3.88 -5.55
N HIS A 151 8.93 4.06 -6.60
CA HIS A 151 9.77 5.23 -6.76
C HIS A 151 8.96 6.53 -6.80
N ALA A 152 7.83 6.55 -7.51
CA ALA A 152 6.92 7.70 -7.52
C ALA A 152 6.39 8.01 -6.10
N VAL A 153 6.05 6.96 -5.33
CA VAL A 153 5.64 7.11 -3.92
C VAL A 153 6.76 7.72 -3.07
N PHE A 154 8.00 7.22 -3.17
CA PHE A 154 9.14 7.72 -2.38
C PHE A 154 9.46 9.18 -2.71
N LYS A 155 9.38 9.55 -3.98
CA LYS A 155 9.53 10.93 -4.43
C LYS A 155 8.51 11.86 -3.76
N LEU A 156 7.22 11.46 -3.76
CA LEU A 156 6.17 12.22 -3.09
C LEU A 156 6.38 12.29 -1.58
N ILE A 157 6.81 11.21 -0.91
CA ILE A 157 7.14 11.22 0.53
C ILE A 157 8.22 12.26 0.81
N GLY A 158 9.32 12.26 0.03
CA GLY A 158 10.41 13.24 0.20
C GLY A 158 9.96 14.69 0.00
N GLN A 159 9.13 14.96 -1.01
CA GLN A 159 8.57 16.29 -1.27
C GLN A 159 7.64 16.76 -0.14
N LEU A 160 6.80 15.86 0.37
CA LEU A 160 5.84 16.15 1.45
C LEU A 160 6.49 16.31 2.83
N ALA A 161 7.69 15.76 3.01
CA ALA A 161 8.45 15.91 4.25
C ALA A 161 8.73 17.38 4.60
N SER A 162 8.90 18.24 3.60
CA SER A 162 9.16 19.66 3.78
C SER A 162 7.92 20.54 3.98
N THR A 163 6.70 19.96 3.96
CA THR A 163 5.43 20.69 4.01
C THR A 163 4.53 20.15 5.12
N ASP A 164 3.56 20.96 5.58
CA ASP A 164 2.50 20.54 6.49
C ASP A 164 1.16 20.27 5.75
N ALA A 165 1.22 20.11 4.44
CA ALA A 165 0.03 19.83 3.64
C ALA A 165 -0.68 18.54 4.10
N THR A 166 -1.99 18.55 4.02
CA THR A 166 -2.82 17.34 4.24
C THR A 166 -2.55 16.33 3.13
N VAL A 167 -2.41 15.06 3.52
CA VAL A 167 -2.08 13.97 2.59
C VAL A 167 -3.18 12.92 2.65
N LEU A 168 -3.67 12.51 1.48
CA LEU A 168 -4.58 11.38 1.32
C LEU A 168 -3.85 10.20 0.69
N ILE A 169 -3.70 9.11 1.45
CA ILE A 169 -3.07 7.87 0.99
C ILE A 169 -4.17 6.89 0.56
N THR A 170 -4.17 6.48 -0.70
CA THR A 170 -5.13 5.52 -1.25
C THR A 170 -4.43 4.24 -1.66
N GLY A 171 -5.14 3.11 -1.58
CA GLY A 171 -4.63 1.80 -1.98
C GLY A 171 -5.33 0.67 -1.26
N GLU A 172 -5.24 -0.52 -1.80
CA GLU A 172 -5.88 -1.71 -1.25
C GLU A 172 -5.43 -2.02 0.18
N SER A 173 -6.21 -2.84 0.89
CA SER A 173 -5.82 -3.31 2.22
C SER A 173 -4.49 -4.08 2.15
N GLY A 174 -3.63 -3.88 3.15
CA GLY A 174 -2.33 -4.57 3.23
C GLY A 174 -1.23 -4.04 2.32
N THR A 175 -1.42 -2.93 1.59
CA THR A 175 -0.37 -2.34 0.72
C THR A 175 0.73 -1.59 1.48
N GLY A 176 0.51 -1.23 2.76
CA GLY A 176 1.48 -0.51 3.60
C GLY A 176 1.18 0.97 3.80
N LYS A 177 -0.07 1.41 3.71
CA LYS A 177 -0.49 2.83 3.88
C LYS A 177 0.04 3.46 5.17
N GLU A 178 -0.01 2.74 6.30
CA GLU A 178 0.51 3.22 7.58
C GLU A 178 2.04 3.44 7.55
N LEU A 179 2.80 2.56 6.90
CA LEU A 179 4.25 2.74 6.77
C LEU A 179 4.59 4.00 5.98
N VAL A 180 3.83 4.31 4.93
CA VAL A 180 3.97 5.55 4.16
C VAL A 180 3.66 6.78 5.04
N ALA A 181 2.59 6.73 5.84
CA ALA A 181 2.27 7.81 6.78
C ALA A 181 3.39 8.03 7.81
N ARG A 182 3.95 6.95 8.36
CA ARG A 182 5.10 7.00 9.28
C ARG A 182 6.35 7.56 8.60
N ALA A 183 6.59 7.23 7.33
CA ALA A 183 7.71 7.79 6.58
C ALA A 183 7.55 9.30 6.34
N ILE A 184 6.35 9.76 5.97
CA ILE A 184 6.06 11.19 5.83
C ILE A 184 6.29 11.93 7.15
N TYR A 185 5.88 11.32 8.28
CA TYR A 185 6.08 11.88 9.60
C TYR A 185 7.55 11.91 9.98
N SER A 186 8.27 10.78 9.92
CA SER A 186 9.68 10.67 10.37
C SER A 186 10.64 11.56 9.58
N HIS A 187 10.34 11.83 8.31
CA HIS A 187 11.11 12.77 7.49
C HIS A 187 10.54 14.21 7.53
N GLY A 188 9.41 14.41 8.22
CA GLY A 188 8.69 15.68 8.28
C GLY A 188 9.28 16.70 9.26
N ARG A 189 8.75 17.94 9.20
CA ARG A 189 9.12 19.02 10.14
C ARG A 189 8.70 18.73 11.57
N ARG A 190 7.70 17.85 11.78
CA ARG A 190 7.13 17.48 13.08
C ARG A 190 7.60 16.10 13.54
N ALA A 191 8.76 15.61 13.07
CA ALA A 191 9.27 14.27 13.37
C ALA A 191 9.55 14.03 14.88
N GLU A 192 9.83 15.11 15.65
CA GLU A 192 10.04 15.05 17.10
C GLU A 192 8.76 15.31 17.91
N GLN A 193 7.67 15.63 17.23
CA GLN A 193 6.37 15.92 17.86
C GLN A 193 5.52 14.64 17.94
N PRO A 194 4.42 14.60 18.71
CA PRO A 194 3.58 13.42 18.82
C PRO A 194 3.06 12.91 17.45
N PHE A 195 3.10 11.58 17.25
CA PHE A 195 2.45 10.90 16.15
C PHE A 195 1.38 9.95 16.70
N LEU A 196 0.12 10.19 16.36
CA LEU A 196 -0.99 9.32 16.77
C LEU A 196 -1.64 8.69 15.53
N ALA A 197 -1.68 7.35 15.51
CA ALA A 197 -2.37 6.59 14.48
C ALA A 197 -3.70 6.05 15.01
N ILE A 198 -4.77 6.25 14.26
CA ILE A 198 -6.13 5.82 14.62
C ILE A 198 -6.72 5.10 13.42
N ASN A 199 -7.13 3.86 13.63
CA ASN A 199 -7.91 3.11 12.64
C ASN A 199 -9.40 3.34 12.90
N CYS A 200 -10.06 4.06 12.01
CA CYS A 200 -11.45 4.48 12.17
C CYS A 200 -12.45 3.33 12.00
N ALA A 201 -12.09 2.29 11.26
CA ALA A 201 -12.90 1.09 11.08
C ALA A 201 -12.82 0.14 12.30
N ALA A 202 -11.75 0.22 13.11
CA ALA A 202 -11.56 -0.67 14.26
C ALA A 202 -12.32 -0.22 15.52
N ILE A 203 -12.80 1.04 15.54
CA ILE A 203 -13.49 1.62 16.69
C ILE A 203 -14.98 1.77 16.38
N PRO A 204 -15.89 1.30 17.25
CA PRO A 204 -17.34 1.52 17.07
C PRO A 204 -17.65 3.01 16.89
N GLU A 205 -18.55 3.34 15.97
CA GLU A 205 -18.88 4.72 15.56
C GLU A 205 -19.16 5.65 16.75
N GLN A 206 -19.94 5.19 17.72
CA GLN A 206 -20.30 5.97 18.92
C GLN A 206 -19.10 6.29 19.80
N LEU A 207 -18.05 5.45 19.79
CA LEU A 207 -16.83 5.66 20.57
C LEU A 207 -15.79 6.45 19.77
N LEU A 208 -15.78 6.34 18.46
CA LEU A 208 -14.81 7.00 17.58
C LEU A 208 -14.82 8.52 17.78
N GLU A 209 -16.00 9.11 17.81
CA GLU A 209 -16.16 10.56 18.03
C GLU A 209 -15.59 10.98 19.39
N SER A 210 -15.88 10.23 20.44
CA SER A 210 -15.34 10.47 21.80
C SER A 210 -13.83 10.24 21.88
N GLU A 211 -13.27 9.25 21.17
CA GLU A 211 -11.81 9.04 21.10
C GLU A 211 -11.09 10.17 20.37
N LEU A 212 -11.65 10.64 19.25
CA LEU A 212 -11.03 11.69 18.44
C LEU A 212 -11.10 13.07 19.13
N PHE A 213 -12.28 13.47 19.60
CA PHE A 213 -12.55 14.83 20.07
C PHE A 213 -12.65 14.95 21.59
N GLY A 214 -12.69 13.82 22.33
CA GLY A 214 -12.96 13.81 23.76
C GLY A 214 -14.42 14.08 24.10
N HIS A 215 -14.75 13.99 25.38
CA HIS A 215 -16.10 14.25 25.86
C HIS A 215 -16.09 14.98 27.21
N GLU A 216 -17.13 15.75 27.45
CA GLU A 216 -17.41 16.34 28.74
C GLU A 216 -18.15 15.34 29.66
N LYS A 217 -18.06 15.57 30.97
CA LYS A 217 -18.80 14.76 31.94
C LYS A 217 -20.29 14.81 31.65
N GLY A 218 -20.93 13.65 31.54
CA GLY A 218 -22.38 13.53 31.29
C GLY A 218 -22.77 13.59 29.81
N ALA A 219 -21.83 13.60 28.87
CA ALA A 219 -22.09 13.68 27.44
C ALA A 219 -22.92 12.47 26.89
N PHE A 220 -22.80 11.31 27.52
CA PHE A 220 -23.56 10.09 27.19
C PHE A 220 -23.61 9.16 28.42
N THR A 221 -24.45 8.13 28.35
CA THR A 221 -24.55 7.12 29.42
C THR A 221 -23.24 6.38 29.58
N GLY A 222 -22.54 6.63 30.69
CA GLY A 222 -21.18 6.11 30.96
C GLY A 222 -20.07 7.17 30.97
N ALA A 223 -20.33 8.41 30.57
CA ALA A 223 -19.36 9.52 30.65
C ALA A 223 -19.24 10.07 32.08
N ALA A 224 -18.65 9.27 32.97
CA ALA A 224 -18.52 9.64 34.40
C ALA A 224 -17.53 10.80 34.65
N THR A 225 -16.51 10.93 33.78
CA THR A 225 -15.46 11.95 33.85
C THR A 225 -15.26 12.59 32.48
N GLN A 226 -14.68 13.78 32.45
CA GLN A 226 -14.20 14.40 31.22
C GLN A 226 -13.01 13.62 30.66
N ARG A 227 -12.92 13.48 29.33
CA ARG A 227 -11.79 12.83 28.65
C ARG A 227 -11.24 13.70 27.51
N VAL A 228 -9.92 13.83 27.48
CA VAL A 228 -9.18 14.53 26.42
C VAL A 228 -9.13 13.68 25.15
N GLY A 229 -9.48 14.26 24.00
CA GLY A 229 -9.49 13.59 22.70
C GLY A 229 -8.11 13.49 22.05
N LYS A 230 -7.99 12.65 21.03
CA LYS A 230 -6.73 12.41 20.31
C LYS A 230 -6.22 13.65 19.57
N PHE A 231 -7.10 14.48 19.01
CA PHE A 231 -6.69 15.74 18.39
C PHE A 231 -6.02 16.69 19.41
N GLU A 232 -6.55 16.78 20.59
CA GLU A 232 -5.97 17.61 21.66
C GLU A 232 -4.64 17.02 22.17
N GLN A 233 -4.55 15.67 22.32
CA GLN A 233 -3.31 14.99 22.71
C GLN A 233 -2.20 15.14 21.67
N CYS A 234 -2.56 15.31 20.39
CA CYS A 234 -1.64 15.44 19.26
C CYS A 234 -1.36 16.89 18.87
N ASN A 235 -1.70 17.86 19.74
CA ASN A 235 -1.48 19.26 19.43
C ASN A 235 0.00 19.56 19.17
N GLY A 236 0.31 20.27 18.09
CA GLY A 236 1.67 20.48 17.57
C GLY A 236 2.23 19.30 16.73
N GLY A 237 1.57 18.13 16.76
CA GLY A 237 2.03 16.88 16.16
C GLY A 237 1.38 16.51 14.82
N THR A 238 1.33 15.20 14.56
CA THR A 238 0.74 14.62 13.34
C THR A 238 -0.25 13.51 13.71
N ILE A 239 -1.46 13.58 13.20
CA ILE A 239 -2.46 12.53 13.35
C ILE A 239 -2.61 11.76 12.04
N PHE A 240 -2.57 10.44 12.12
CA PHE A 240 -2.85 9.53 11.02
C PHE A 240 -4.22 8.88 11.21
N LEU A 241 -5.12 9.12 10.27
CA LEU A 241 -6.49 8.59 10.26
C LEU A 241 -6.57 7.49 9.19
N ASP A 242 -6.52 6.23 9.62
CA ASP A 242 -6.66 5.09 8.73
C ASP A 242 -8.13 4.74 8.51
N GLU A 243 -8.45 4.29 7.30
CA GLU A 243 -9.79 3.93 6.82
C GLU A 243 -10.83 5.06 7.07
N ILE A 244 -10.46 6.30 6.66
CA ILE A 244 -11.31 7.49 6.85
C ILE A 244 -12.68 7.37 6.15
N GLY A 245 -12.78 6.53 5.11
CA GLY A 245 -14.03 6.26 4.39
C GLY A 245 -15.09 5.51 5.20
N ASP A 246 -14.74 5.03 6.41
CA ASP A 246 -15.65 4.34 7.33
C ASP A 246 -16.29 5.24 8.38
N MET A 247 -15.92 6.53 8.39
CA MET A 247 -16.45 7.50 9.36
C MET A 247 -17.90 7.90 9.08
N SER A 248 -18.68 8.13 10.14
CA SER A 248 -20.02 8.72 10.03
C SER A 248 -19.97 10.16 9.56
N LEU A 249 -21.04 10.63 8.95
CA LEU A 249 -21.20 12.02 8.48
C LEU A 249 -21.04 13.05 9.62
N THR A 250 -21.41 12.68 10.84
CA THR A 250 -21.24 13.51 12.05
C THR A 250 -19.77 13.72 12.35
N THR A 251 -19.00 12.62 12.41
CA THR A 251 -17.54 12.66 12.64
C THR A 251 -16.81 13.40 11.51
N GLN A 252 -17.22 13.17 10.25
CA GLN A 252 -16.69 13.88 9.08
C GLN A 252 -16.87 15.40 9.21
N THR A 253 -18.03 15.87 9.72
CA THR A 253 -18.29 17.30 9.92
C THR A 253 -17.33 17.92 10.94
N LYS A 254 -17.03 17.22 12.03
CA LYS A 254 -16.08 17.71 13.05
C LYS A 254 -14.64 17.72 12.52
N ILE A 255 -14.23 16.70 11.78
CA ILE A 255 -12.89 16.66 11.11
C ILE A 255 -12.75 17.84 10.14
N LEU A 256 -13.79 18.12 9.36
CA LEU A 256 -13.78 19.27 8.45
C LEU A 256 -13.51 20.58 9.20
N ARG A 257 -14.14 20.80 10.37
CA ARG A 257 -13.89 21.99 11.21
C ARG A 257 -12.44 22.05 11.69
N VAL A 258 -11.85 20.93 12.12
CA VAL A 258 -10.43 20.87 12.47
C VAL A 258 -9.54 21.27 11.30
N LEU A 259 -9.81 20.75 10.10
CA LEU A 259 -9.03 21.03 8.90
C LEU A 259 -9.18 22.46 8.39
N GLN A 260 -10.33 23.11 8.64
CA GLN A 260 -10.60 24.47 8.19
C GLN A 260 -10.14 25.52 9.18
N ASN A 261 -10.49 25.32 10.45
CA ASN A 261 -10.37 26.35 11.50
C ASN A 261 -9.33 26.01 12.57
N GLY A 262 -8.76 24.78 12.57
CA GLY A 262 -7.90 24.31 13.65
C GLY A 262 -8.63 24.19 14.99
N SER A 263 -9.95 24.00 14.99
CA SER A 263 -10.75 23.97 16.21
C SER A 263 -11.91 22.98 16.13
N PHE A 264 -12.32 22.47 17.29
CA PHE A 264 -13.48 21.57 17.44
C PHE A 264 -14.11 21.74 18.82
N GLU A 265 -15.27 21.12 19.04
CA GLU A 265 -15.96 21.05 20.33
C GLU A 265 -15.96 19.60 20.81
N ARG A 266 -15.71 19.36 22.11
CA ARG A 266 -15.83 18.03 22.72
C ARG A 266 -17.27 17.54 22.65
N VAL A 267 -17.46 16.23 22.69
CA VAL A 267 -18.80 15.64 22.72
C VAL A 267 -19.53 16.08 24.00
N GLY A 268 -20.72 16.65 23.84
CA GLY A 268 -21.52 17.19 24.95
C GLY A 268 -21.04 18.54 25.50
N GLY A 269 -20.02 19.15 24.90
CA GLY A 269 -19.52 20.49 25.26
C GLY A 269 -19.75 21.52 24.17
N ASN A 270 -19.71 22.80 24.53
CA ASN A 270 -19.86 23.96 23.63
C ASN A 270 -18.61 24.85 23.60
N GLN A 271 -17.54 24.44 24.30
CA GLN A 271 -16.30 25.23 24.33
C GLN A 271 -15.39 24.83 23.16
N PRO A 272 -14.94 25.77 22.31
CA PRO A 272 -14.02 25.48 21.23
C PRO A 272 -12.63 25.14 21.78
N VAL A 273 -12.06 24.04 21.32
CA VAL A 273 -10.69 23.62 21.58
C VAL A 273 -9.86 23.88 20.32
N ASN A 274 -8.84 24.71 20.44
CA ASN A 274 -7.93 25.04 19.32
C ASN A 274 -6.75 24.07 19.29
N VAL A 275 -6.42 23.56 18.10
CA VAL A 275 -5.31 22.62 17.88
C VAL A 275 -4.59 22.94 16.58
N ASP A 276 -3.29 22.74 16.57
CA ASP A 276 -2.44 22.76 15.38
C ASP A 276 -1.95 21.32 15.11
N VAL A 277 -2.64 20.60 14.23
CA VAL A 277 -2.34 19.18 13.94
C VAL A 277 -2.22 18.96 12.45
N ARG A 278 -1.10 18.37 12.02
CA ARG A 278 -0.95 17.88 10.66
C ARG A 278 -1.79 16.61 10.49
N VAL A 279 -2.65 16.56 9.46
CA VAL A 279 -3.50 15.40 9.18
C VAL A 279 -2.97 14.61 7.99
N ILE A 280 -2.78 13.31 8.19
CA ILE A 280 -2.55 12.32 7.13
C ILE A 280 -3.72 11.34 7.18
N ALA A 281 -4.45 11.19 6.09
CA ALA A 281 -5.58 10.28 5.99
C ALA A 281 -5.27 9.11 5.06
N ALA A 282 -5.84 7.93 5.34
CA ALA A 282 -5.73 6.78 4.46
C ALA A 282 -7.07 6.08 4.27
N THR A 283 -7.26 5.44 3.11
CA THR A 283 -8.44 4.63 2.83
C THR A 283 -8.17 3.60 1.73
N ASN A 284 -8.89 2.48 1.78
CA ASN A 284 -8.98 1.50 0.71
C ASN A 284 -10.23 1.69 -0.16
N LYS A 285 -11.16 2.60 0.21
CA LYS A 285 -12.41 2.85 -0.49
C LYS A 285 -12.26 3.94 -1.55
N PRO A 286 -12.97 3.84 -2.68
CA PRO A 286 -13.05 4.91 -3.67
C PRO A 286 -13.92 6.04 -3.10
N LEU A 287 -13.28 7.10 -2.56
CA LEU A 287 -14.01 8.21 -1.92
C LEU A 287 -14.90 8.97 -2.90
N GLU A 288 -14.53 9.03 -4.18
CA GLU A 288 -15.33 9.66 -5.23
C GLU A 288 -16.71 8.99 -5.37
N GLU A 289 -16.75 7.67 -5.30
CA GLU A 289 -18.00 6.90 -5.31
C GLU A 289 -18.80 7.11 -4.01
N ALA A 290 -18.08 7.17 -2.87
CA ALA A 290 -18.71 7.44 -1.58
C ALA A 290 -19.34 8.86 -1.53
N VAL A 291 -18.71 9.85 -2.16
CA VAL A 291 -19.27 11.20 -2.32
C VAL A 291 -20.50 11.17 -3.19
N ALA A 292 -20.45 10.49 -4.35
CA ALA A 292 -21.62 10.34 -5.23
C ALA A 292 -22.80 9.63 -4.54
N ALA A 293 -22.50 8.65 -3.67
CA ALA A 293 -23.47 7.94 -2.85
C ALA A 293 -23.92 8.71 -1.59
N ARG A 294 -23.41 9.94 -1.36
CA ARG A 294 -23.66 10.76 -0.16
C ARG A 294 -23.25 10.07 1.17
N ALA A 295 -22.36 9.08 1.11
CA ALA A 295 -21.79 8.43 2.28
C ALA A 295 -20.52 9.16 2.79
N PHE A 296 -19.93 10.01 1.94
CA PHE A 296 -18.81 10.87 2.29
C PHE A 296 -19.10 12.31 1.85
N ARG A 297 -18.69 13.28 2.65
CA ARG A 297 -18.94 14.71 2.35
C ARG A 297 -17.96 15.20 1.30
N GLU A 298 -18.46 15.89 0.30
CA GLU A 298 -17.69 16.47 -0.79
C GLU A 298 -16.70 17.54 -0.30
N ASP A 299 -17.11 18.40 0.64
CA ASP A 299 -16.27 19.46 1.22
C ASP A 299 -15.08 18.89 2.00
N LEU A 300 -15.27 17.80 2.75
CA LEU A 300 -14.21 17.09 3.44
C LEU A 300 -13.26 16.41 2.43
N PHE A 301 -13.81 15.78 1.39
CA PHE A 301 -13.00 15.14 0.34
C PHE A 301 -12.01 16.14 -0.27
N TYR A 302 -12.45 17.30 -0.70
CA TYR A 302 -11.55 18.32 -1.27
C TYR A 302 -10.53 18.85 -0.27
N ARG A 303 -10.87 18.93 1.01
CA ARG A 303 -9.93 19.39 2.05
C ARG A 303 -8.88 18.36 2.42
N LEU A 304 -9.20 17.07 2.29
CA LEU A 304 -8.26 15.97 2.49
C LEU A 304 -7.39 15.71 1.26
N ASN A 305 -7.95 15.83 0.08
CA ASN A 305 -7.31 15.51 -1.21
C ASN A 305 -6.44 16.66 -1.74
N VAL A 306 -5.62 17.27 -0.88
CA VAL A 306 -4.66 18.31 -1.28
C VAL A 306 -3.47 17.67 -2.01
N VAL A 307 -2.90 16.61 -1.42
CA VAL A 307 -1.91 15.77 -2.10
C VAL A 307 -2.31 14.31 -1.93
N ARG A 308 -2.43 13.62 -3.06
CA ARG A 308 -2.81 12.20 -3.09
C ARG A 308 -1.59 11.33 -3.36
N ILE A 309 -1.40 10.30 -2.53
CA ILE A 309 -0.44 9.22 -2.75
C ILE A 309 -1.24 7.95 -2.99
N HIS A 310 -1.08 7.35 -4.17
CA HIS A 310 -1.65 6.05 -4.47
C HIS A 310 -0.60 4.95 -4.30
N LEU A 311 -0.87 3.98 -3.39
CA LEU A 311 -0.03 2.81 -3.24
C LEU A 311 -0.48 1.72 -4.19
N PRO A 312 0.42 1.25 -5.07
CA PRO A 312 0.10 0.18 -5.99
C PRO A 312 -0.11 -1.14 -5.24
N PRO A 313 -1.07 -1.98 -5.67
CA PRO A 313 -1.20 -3.33 -5.15
C PRO A 313 0.03 -4.18 -5.54
N LEU A 314 0.30 -5.24 -4.76
CA LEU A 314 1.54 -6.03 -4.92
C LEU A 314 1.64 -6.70 -6.31
N ARG A 315 0.52 -7.05 -6.93
CA ARG A 315 0.47 -7.58 -8.31
C ARG A 315 0.96 -6.61 -9.39
N GLU A 316 0.96 -5.31 -9.13
CA GLU A 316 1.47 -4.26 -10.04
C GLU A 316 2.95 -3.91 -9.79
N ARG A 317 3.54 -4.48 -8.71
CA ARG A 317 4.96 -4.32 -8.33
C ARG A 317 5.61 -5.68 -8.04
N ARG A 318 5.44 -6.64 -8.94
CA ARG A 318 5.94 -8.01 -8.77
C ARG A 318 7.45 -8.09 -8.55
N GLU A 319 8.20 -7.14 -9.10
CA GLU A 319 9.65 -7.00 -8.92
C GLU A 319 10.03 -6.82 -7.43
N ASP A 320 9.13 -6.27 -6.62
CA ASP A 320 9.36 -6.05 -5.20
C ASP A 320 9.11 -7.31 -4.34
N ILE A 321 8.44 -8.34 -4.89
CA ILE A 321 8.06 -9.54 -4.11
C ILE A 321 9.30 -10.23 -3.54
N ARG A 322 10.34 -10.43 -4.35
CA ARG A 322 11.59 -11.05 -3.90
C ARG A 322 12.24 -10.22 -2.79
N LEU A 323 12.32 -8.91 -2.97
CA LEU A 323 12.92 -8.00 -2.01
C LEU A 323 12.16 -7.97 -0.67
N LEU A 324 10.82 -7.97 -0.75
CA LEU A 324 9.92 -8.05 0.42
C LEU A 324 10.07 -9.39 1.14
N ALA A 325 10.12 -10.49 0.39
CA ALA A 325 10.32 -11.81 0.97
C ALA A 325 11.66 -11.92 1.70
N ASP A 326 12.75 -11.45 1.10
CA ASP A 326 14.09 -11.38 1.74
C ASP A 326 14.08 -10.48 2.99
N TYR A 327 13.35 -9.36 2.95
CA TYR A 327 13.18 -8.48 4.10
C TYR A 327 12.45 -9.20 5.26
N PHE A 328 11.34 -9.88 4.99
CA PHE A 328 10.60 -10.62 6.02
C PHE A 328 11.41 -11.78 6.59
N LEU A 329 12.15 -12.52 5.77
CA LEU A 329 13.05 -13.55 6.26
C LEU A 329 14.07 -13.01 7.27
N ARG A 330 14.70 -11.88 6.98
CA ARG A 330 15.66 -11.23 7.89
C ARG A 330 14.96 -10.69 9.15
N LYS A 331 13.77 -10.12 9.02
CA LYS A 331 12.96 -9.61 10.13
C LYS A 331 12.65 -10.75 11.13
N PHE A 332 12.14 -11.88 10.64
CA PHE A 332 11.78 -13.03 11.48
C PHE A 332 13.02 -13.77 12.02
N ALA A 333 14.11 -13.85 11.26
CA ALA A 333 15.37 -14.41 11.74
C ALA A 333 15.91 -13.61 12.94
N ARG A 334 15.92 -12.28 12.87
CA ARG A 334 16.34 -11.42 13.98
C ARG A 334 15.46 -11.61 15.22
N ALA A 335 14.14 -11.68 15.04
CA ALA A 335 13.20 -11.89 16.14
C ALA A 335 13.33 -13.28 16.78
N GLY A 336 13.67 -14.31 15.99
CA GLY A 336 13.84 -15.69 16.44
C GLY A 336 15.25 -16.07 16.89
N GLY A 337 16.24 -15.20 16.78
CA GLY A 337 17.66 -15.46 17.11
C GLY A 337 18.29 -16.58 16.25
N ARG A 338 17.80 -16.79 15.03
CA ARG A 338 18.24 -17.82 14.08
C ARG A 338 18.93 -17.20 12.87
N ALA A 339 19.70 -18.02 12.13
CA ALA A 339 20.20 -17.62 10.83
C ALA A 339 19.03 -17.38 9.84
N PRO A 340 19.14 -16.41 8.92
CA PRO A 340 18.07 -16.17 7.94
C PRO A 340 17.92 -17.39 7.02
N HIS A 341 16.68 -17.85 6.85
CA HIS A 341 16.35 -18.90 5.90
C HIS A 341 16.48 -18.37 4.46
N VAL A 342 16.57 -19.30 3.50
CA VAL A 342 16.58 -18.99 2.05
C VAL A 342 15.26 -19.45 1.45
N ILE A 343 14.85 -18.86 0.34
CA ILE A 343 13.70 -19.34 -0.42
C ILE A 343 14.19 -20.16 -1.61
N HIS A 344 13.67 -21.37 -1.77
CA HIS A 344 13.98 -22.19 -2.95
C HIS A 344 13.48 -21.49 -4.23
N PRO A 345 14.21 -21.51 -5.35
CA PRO A 345 13.83 -20.83 -6.58
C PRO A 345 12.40 -21.16 -7.08
N ASP A 346 11.98 -22.43 -6.98
CA ASP A 346 10.63 -22.84 -7.36
C ASP A 346 9.55 -22.26 -6.45
N ALA A 347 9.82 -22.13 -5.15
CA ALA A 347 8.93 -21.48 -4.21
C ALA A 347 8.83 -19.96 -4.49
N LEU A 348 9.97 -19.31 -4.75
CA LEU A 348 10.00 -17.90 -5.13
C LEU A 348 9.22 -17.63 -6.41
N ALA A 349 9.36 -18.46 -7.44
CA ALA A 349 8.60 -18.33 -8.69
C ALA A 349 7.08 -18.43 -8.50
N LEU A 350 6.61 -19.20 -7.51
CA LEU A 350 5.20 -19.25 -7.15
C LEU A 350 4.74 -17.97 -6.43
N LEU A 351 5.56 -17.47 -5.52
CA LEU A 351 5.29 -16.20 -4.83
C LEU A 351 5.20 -15.03 -5.82
N GLU A 352 6.09 -14.95 -6.81
CA GLU A 352 6.09 -13.89 -7.84
C GLU A 352 4.88 -13.95 -8.78
N ARG A 353 4.26 -15.12 -8.97
CA ARG A 353 3.09 -15.30 -9.85
C ARG A 353 1.76 -15.05 -9.15
N HIS A 354 1.70 -15.24 -7.84
CA HIS A 354 0.47 -15.11 -7.07
C HIS A 354 -0.12 -13.69 -7.15
N HIS A 355 -1.45 -13.58 -7.10
CA HIS A 355 -2.16 -12.30 -7.23
C HIS A 355 -2.15 -11.42 -5.99
N TRP A 356 -1.88 -11.96 -4.83
CA TRP A 356 -1.77 -11.27 -3.55
C TRP A 356 -2.98 -10.37 -3.23
N PRO A 357 -4.19 -10.91 -3.08
CA PRO A 357 -5.37 -10.11 -2.72
C PRO A 357 -5.22 -9.38 -1.38
N GLY A 358 -4.46 -9.93 -0.42
CA GLY A 358 -4.09 -9.27 0.84
C GLY A 358 -2.76 -8.52 0.78
N ASN A 359 -2.18 -8.35 -0.42
CA ASN A 359 -0.97 -7.56 -0.69
C ASN A 359 0.23 -7.94 0.20
N VAL A 360 0.96 -6.97 0.73
CA VAL A 360 2.17 -7.17 1.55
C VAL A 360 1.87 -7.87 2.87
N ARG A 361 0.68 -7.62 3.46
CA ARG A 361 0.27 -8.29 4.70
C ARG A 361 0.07 -9.79 4.49
N GLU A 362 -0.49 -10.19 3.36
CA GLU A 362 -0.64 -11.60 3.01
C GLU A 362 0.72 -12.25 2.76
N LEU A 363 1.62 -11.59 2.01
CA LEU A 363 2.99 -12.07 1.78
C LEU A 363 3.74 -12.26 3.11
N GLU A 364 3.67 -11.29 4.02
CA GLU A 364 4.27 -11.38 5.36
C GLU A 364 3.77 -12.61 6.12
N ASN A 365 2.44 -12.80 6.17
CA ASN A 365 1.83 -13.95 6.84
C ASN A 365 2.23 -15.30 6.20
N VAL A 366 2.32 -15.34 4.86
CA VAL A 366 2.76 -16.54 4.14
C VAL A 366 4.19 -16.91 4.48
N ILE A 367 5.10 -15.93 4.47
CA ILE A 367 6.50 -16.14 4.85
C ILE A 367 6.61 -16.60 6.32
N GLU A 368 5.93 -15.92 7.24
CA GLU A 368 5.91 -16.28 8.66
C GLU A 368 5.42 -17.70 8.87
N ARG A 369 4.28 -18.06 8.27
CA ARG A 369 3.72 -19.41 8.34
C ARG A 369 4.69 -20.45 7.78
N SER A 370 5.32 -20.16 6.63
CA SER A 370 6.26 -21.09 6.00
C SER A 370 7.49 -21.35 6.88
N LEU A 371 7.96 -20.33 7.62
CA LEU A 371 9.06 -20.48 8.59
C LEU A 371 8.68 -21.32 9.82
N VAL A 372 7.40 -21.28 10.24
CA VAL A 372 6.91 -22.06 11.36
C VAL A 372 6.68 -23.53 10.98
N VAL A 373 6.19 -23.78 9.75
CA VAL A 373 5.85 -25.13 9.26
C VAL A 373 7.07 -25.83 8.68
N GLY A 374 8.00 -25.09 8.07
CA GLY A 374 9.20 -25.60 7.42
C GLY A 374 10.13 -26.32 8.40
N LYS A 375 10.66 -27.46 7.97
CA LYS A 375 11.59 -28.29 8.74
C LYS A 375 13.05 -28.11 8.35
N THR A 376 13.30 -27.31 7.31
CA THR A 376 14.62 -27.06 6.72
C THR A 376 14.98 -25.57 6.79
N ASP A 377 16.26 -25.25 6.59
CA ASP A 377 16.74 -23.86 6.54
C ASP A 377 16.34 -23.11 5.25
N ALA A 378 15.53 -23.75 4.40
CA ALA A 378 15.01 -23.17 3.16
C ALA A 378 13.48 -23.36 3.09
N ILE A 379 12.76 -22.32 2.66
CA ILE A 379 11.33 -22.41 2.35
C ILE A 379 11.16 -23.15 1.02
N MET A 380 10.56 -24.33 1.09
CA MET A 380 10.27 -25.17 -0.07
C MET A 380 8.84 -24.94 -0.57
N VAL A 381 8.52 -25.42 -1.78
CA VAL A 381 7.14 -25.38 -2.33
C VAL A 381 6.13 -26.06 -1.40
N ALA A 382 6.54 -27.13 -0.72
CA ALA A 382 5.67 -27.88 0.21
C ALA A 382 5.32 -27.08 1.49
N ASP A 383 6.10 -26.03 1.85
CA ASP A 383 5.87 -25.20 3.03
C ASP A 383 4.91 -24.05 2.73
N LEU A 384 4.64 -23.78 1.43
CA LEU A 384 3.72 -22.75 1.00
C LEU A 384 2.25 -23.18 1.19
N PRO A 385 1.35 -22.22 1.42
CA PRO A 385 -0.09 -22.49 1.45
C PRO A 385 -0.59 -23.16 0.16
N PRO A 386 -1.54 -24.12 0.28
CA PRO A 386 -2.05 -24.86 -0.88
C PRO A 386 -2.70 -23.95 -1.94
N GLU A 387 -3.22 -22.79 -1.55
CA GLU A 387 -3.83 -21.80 -2.44
C GLU A 387 -2.79 -21.27 -3.47
N ILE A 388 -1.56 -20.98 -3.01
CA ILE A 388 -0.45 -20.51 -3.85
C ILE A 388 0.06 -21.63 -4.76
N VAL A 389 0.08 -22.87 -4.27
CA VAL A 389 0.54 -24.04 -5.04
C VAL A 389 -0.50 -24.45 -6.10
N ALA A 390 -1.81 -24.31 -5.80
CA ALA A 390 -2.90 -24.69 -6.69
C ALA A 390 -2.99 -23.81 -7.95
N GLU A 391 -2.60 -22.54 -7.89
CA GLU A 391 -2.50 -21.66 -9.07
C GLU A 391 -1.53 -22.20 -10.13
N ARG A 392 -0.52 -22.98 -9.74
CA ARG A 392 0.39 -23.68 -10.67
C ARG A 392 -0.35 -24.70 -11.55
N LEU A 393 -1.37 -25.37 -11.03
CA LEU A 393 -2.12 -26.41 -11.75
C LEU A 393 -3.12 -25.81 -12.76
N ALA A 394 -3.56 -24.56 -12.53
CA ALA A 394 -4.49 -23.85 -13.42
C ALA A 394 -3.82 -23.17 -14.62
N THR A 395 -2.50 -22.93 -14.58
CA THR A 395 -1.73 -22.20 -15.61
C THR A 395 -0.70 -23.05 -16.35
N GLY A 396 -0.84 -24.38 -16.37
CA GLY A 396 0.00 -25.27 -17.19
C GLY A 396 -0.08 -24.91 -18.69
N PRO A 397 1.02 -25.06 -19.49
CA PRO A 397 1.04 -24.70 -20.91
C PRO A 397 0.13 -25.67 -21.71
N GLY A 398 -1.14 -25.32 -21.85
CA GLY A 398 -2.10 -26.18 -22.58
C GLY A 398 -3.54 -25.68 -22.64
N SER A 399 -3.90 -24.50 -22.10
CA SER A 399 -5.25 -23.99 -22.35
C SER A 399 -5.26 -22.84 -23.35
N VAL A 400 -5.36 -23.20 -24.61
CA VAL A 400 -5.70 -22.30 -25.71
C VAL A 400 -7.11 -21.76 -25.47
N SER A 401 -7.18 -20.47 -25.27
CA SER A 401 -8.44 -19.72 -25.14
C SER A 401 -9.13 -19.68 -26.50
N THR A 402 -10.03 -20.62 -26.73
CA THR A 402 -10.95 -20.58 -27.88
C THR A 402 -12.27 -19.98 -27.41
N HIS A 403 -12.56 -18.78 -27.90
CA HIS A 403 -13.93 -18.25 -27.94
C HIS A 403 -14.79 -19.22 -28.80
N ALA A 404 -15.67 -19.98 -28.16
CA ALA A 404 -16.74 -20.70 -28.82
C ALA A 404 -18.06 -20.49 -28.05
N ARG A 405 -19.06 -20.16 -28.86
CA ARG A 405 -20.47 -19.99 -28.50
C ARG A 405 -21.06 -21.25 -27.86
N PRO A 406 -22.16 -21.14 -27.10
CA PRO A 406 -22.73 -22.24 -26.36
C PRO A 406 -23.46 -23.22 -27.28
N ARG A 407 -23.10 -24.50 -27.18
CA ARG A 407 -23.92 -25.64 -27.68
C ARG A 407 -23.86 -26.74 -26.62
N ASP A 408 -25.07 -27.08 -26.17
CA ASP A 408 -25.58 -28.35 -25.65
C ASP A 408 -24.74 -29.28 -24.77
N ALA A 409 -25.22 -29.36 -23.54
CA ALA A 409 -25.35 -30.50 -22.63
C ALA A 409 -24.57 -31.78 -22.89
N ALA A 410 -23.70 -32.18 -21.97
CA ALA A 410 -23.77 -33.47 -21.24
C ALA A 410 -22.64 -33.61 -20.20
N ALA A 411 -23.03 -34.03 -19.02
CA ALA A 411 -22.32 -34.81 -18.01
C ALA A 411 -20.93 -34.33 -17.51
N GLY A 412 -20.85 -33.66 -16.40
CA GLY A 412 -20.45 -34.07 -15.07
C GLY A 412 -18.98 -34.07 -14.74
N THR A 413 -18.48 -32.98 -14.19
CA THR A 413 -17.56 -33.02 -13.05
C THR A 413 -18.01 -31.94 -12.08
N ALA A 414 -18.50 -32.37 -10.90
CA ALA A 414 -18.98 -31.49 -9.86
C ALA A 414 -17.80 -30.63 -9.33
N PRO A 415 -18.00 -29.34 -9.10
CA PRO A 415 -17.01 -28.53 -8.40
C PRO A 415 -16.89 -29.00 -6.94
N ASN A 416 -15.71 -29.45 -6.55
CA ASN A 416 -15.42 -29.98 -5.20
C ASN A 416 -15.38 -28.94 -4.08
N GLU A 417 -15.88 -27.70 -4.29
CA GLU A 417 -15.82 -26.64 -3.30
C GLU A 417 -17.19 -26.07 -2.97
N VAL A 418 -17.59 -26.19 -1.71
CA VAL A 418 -18.83 -25.62 -1.16
C VAL A 418 -19.04 -24.13 -1.51
N PRO A 419 -18.00 -23.26 -1.49
CA PRO A 419 -18.18 -21.85 -1.88
C PRO A 419 -18.51 -21.63 -3.37
N ALA A 420 -18.03 -22.46 -4.27
CA ALA A 420 -18.31 -22.38 -5.69
C ALA A 420 -19.75 -22.81 -6.00
N LEU A 421 -20.19 -23.92 -5.38
CA LEU A 421 -21.58 -24.40 -5.44
C LEU A 421 -22.55 -23.38 -4.85
N ALA A 422 -22.24 -22.80 -3.70
CA ALA A 422 -23.07 -21.77 -3.08
C ALA A 422 -23.22 -20.52 -3.98
N ARG A 423 -22.13 -20.08 -4.63
CA ARG A 423 -22.17 -18.96 -5.59
C ARG A 423 -22.99 -19.27 -6.83
N ALA A 424 -22.85 -20.47 -7.38
CA ALA A 424 -23.64 -20.91 -8.53
C ALA A 424 -25.14 -20.98 -8.19
N LEU A 425 -25.50 -21.53 -7.05
CA LEU A 425 -26.87 -21.59 -6.53
C LEU A 425 -27.45 -20.18 -6.30
N PHE A 426 -26.66 -19.28 -5.71
CA PHE A 426 -27.07 -17.90 -5.46
C PHE A 426 -27.30 -17.13 -6.75
N SER A 427 -26.42 -17.27 -7.76
CA SER A 427 -26.57 -16.61 -9.06
C SER A 427 -27.79 -17.11 -9.82
N TRP A 428 -28.02 -18.45 -9.81
CA TRP A 428 -29.22 -19.05 -10.40
C TRP A 428 -30.50 -18.59 -9.72
N ALA A 429 -30.53 -18.59 -8.39
CA ALA A 429 -31.71 -18.17 -7.64
C ALA A 429 -32.03 -16.67 -7.79
N ARG A 430 -31.02 -15.83 -7.99
CA ARG A 430 -31.21 -14.39 -8.25
C ARG A 430 -31.88 -14.13 -9.61
N SER A 431 -31.76 -15.04 -10.57
CA SER A 431 -32.45 -14.94 -11.87
C SER A 431 -33.96 -15.23 -11.77
N GLN A 432 -34.42 -15.88 -10.70
CA GLN A 432 -35.84 -16.21 -10.47
C GLN A 432 -36.46 -15.30 -9.39
N ARG A 433 -37.20 -14.31 -9.83
CA ARG A 433 -37.77 -13.21 -8.98
C ARG A 433 -38.72 -13.64 -7.85
N THR A 434 -39.20 -14.88 -7.84
CA THR A 434 -40.26 -15.37 -6.91
C THR A 434 -39.76 -16.43 -5.92
N LEU A 435 -38.55 -16.94 -6.03
CA LEU A 435 -38.08 -18.07 -5.23
C LEU A 435 -37.43 -17.61 -3.91
N LYS A 436 -37.91 -18.12 -2.76
CA LYS A 436 -37.21 -17.99 -1.48
C LYS A 436 -36.06 -18.99 -1.46
N VAL A 437 -34.84 -18.54 -1.77
CA VAL A 437 -33.65 -19.39 -2.05
C VAL A 437 -33.34 -20.39 -0.94
N LEU A 438 -33.21 -19.94 0.31
CA LEU A 438 -32.82 -20.82 1.42
C LEU A 438 -33.81 -21.95 1.65
N PRO A 439 -35.15 -21.74 1.72
CA PRO A 439 -36.09 -22.82 1.86
C PRO A 439 -36.12 -23.80 0.70
N ALA A 440 -35.88 -23.34 -0.53
CA ALA A 440 -35.87 -24.20 -1.71
C ALA A 440 -34.62 -25.11 -1.73
N VAL A 441 -33.44 -24.53 -1.46
CA VAL A 441 -32.19 -25.31 -1.36
C VAL A 441 -32.24 -26.30 -0.17
N GLU A 442 -32.78 -25.87 0.97
CA GLU A 442 -32.93 -26.72 2.13
C GLU A 442 -33.88 -27.91 1.86
N ARG A 443 -34.96 -27.68 1.13
CA ARG A 443 -35.90 -28.72 0.71
C ARG A 443 -35.18 -29.76 -0.18
N GLU A 444 -34.47 -29.34 -1.21
CA GLU A 444 -33.76 -30.25 -2.12
C GLU A 444 -32.66 -31.06 -1.40
N LEU A 445 -31.89 -30.44 -0.52
CA LEU A 445 -30.89 -31.14 0.29
C LEU A 445 -31.50 -32.22 1.19
N VAL A 446 -32.68 -31.96 1.77
CA VAL A 446 -33.40 -32.95 2.58
C VAL A 446 -33.91 -34.10 1.69
N ILE A 447 -34.39 -33.82 0.48
CA ILE A 447 -34.85 -34.87 -0.46
C ILE A 447 -33.67 -35.73 -0.88
N CYS A 448 -32.58 -35.16 -1.37
CA CYS A 448 -31.39 -35.89 -1.80
C CYS A 448 -30.82 -36.77 -0.67
N ALA A 449 -30.74 -36.26 0.58
CA ALA A 449 -30.24 -37.03 1.70
C ALA A 449 -31.17 -38.21 2.08
N LEU A 450 -32.48 -38.06 1.90
CA LEU A 450 -33.45 -39.13 2.14
C LEU A 450 -33.42 -40.18 1.04
N GLU A 451 -33.24 -39.80 -0.20
CA GLU A 451 -33.10 -40.71 -1.34
C GLU A 451 -31.80 -41.51 -1.24
N GLU A 452 -30.65 -40.89 -0.96
CA GLU A 452 -29.37 -41.55 -0.82
C GLU A 452 -29.38 -42.58 0.34
N MET A 453 -30.03 -42.22 1.45
CA MET A 453 -30.16 -43.09 2.63
C MET A 453 -31.38 -43.98 2.57
N ARG A 454 -32.03 -44.16 1.41
CA ARG A 454 -33.23 -45.01 1.19
C ARG A 454 -34.33 -44.78 2.23
N GLY A 455 -34.57 -43.52 2.62
CA GLY A 455 -35.58 -43.13 3.59
C GLY A 455 -35.20 -43.29 5.08
N ASN A 456 -33.98 -43.68 5.40
CA ASN A 456 -33.51 -43.79 6.79
C ASN A 456 -33.25 -42.39 7.38
N GLN A 457 -34.23 -41.86 8.13
CA GLN A 457 -34.17 -40.52 8.72
C GLN A 457 -33.02 -40.31 9.70
N VAL A 458 -32.51 -41.37 10.36
CA VAL A 458 -31.42 -41.25 11.33
C VAL A 458 -30.10 -41.04 10.60
N GLN A 459 -29.87 -41.79 9.54
CA GLN A 459 -28.65 -41.65 8.72
C GLN A 459 -28.69 -40.37 7.86
N ALA A 460 -29.83 -40.01 7.30
CA ALA A 460 -30.02 -38.76 6.57
C ALA A 460 -29.79 -37.52 7.46
N ALA A 461 -30.25 -37.53 8.70
CA ALA A 461 -29.99 -36.47 9.66
C ALA A 461 -28.50 -36.35 10.00
N LYS A 462 -27.81 -37.49 10.16
CA LYS A 462 -26.35 -37.53 10.40
C LYS A 462 -25.54 -36.99 9.18
N LEU A 463 -25.94 -37.34 7.95
CA LEU A 463 -25.35 -36.84 6.74
C LEU A 463 -25.49 -35.34 6.62
N LEU A 464 -26.67 -34.79 6.94
CA LEU A 464 -26.96 -33.36 6.90
C LEU A 464 -26.40 -32.56 8.11
N GLY A 465 -25.75 -33.21 9.08
CA GLY A 465 -25.24 -32.58 10.29
C GLY A 465 -26.30 -31.99 11.21
N ILE A 466 -27.54 -32.53 11.17
CA ILE A 466 -28.68 -32.06 12.00
C ILE A 466 -29.25 -33.16 12.86
N THR A 467 -30.06 -32.81 13.89
CA THR A 467 -30.75 -33.82 14.74
C THR A 467 -31.93 -34.44 14.00
N ARG A 468 -32.24 -35.70 14.36
CA ARG A 468 -33.43 -36.41 13.82
C ARG A 468 -34.73 -35.60 14.02
N ALA A 469 -34.87 -34.95 15.17
CA ALA A 469 -36.03 -34.11 15.47
C ALA A 469 -36.15 -32.91 14.53
N THR A 470 -35.00 -32.30 14.22
CA THR A 470 -34.95 -31.19 13.25
C THR A 470 -35.27 -31.65 11.84
N LEU A 471 -34.73 -32.78 11.39
CA LEU A 471 -35.04 -33.34 10.08
C LEU A 471 -36.54 -33.65 9.96
N ARG A 472 -37.16 -34.24 10.99
CA ARG A 472 -38.59 -34.53 10.98
C ARG A 472 -39.46 -33.28 10.85
N LYS A 473 -39.14 -32.19 11.58
CA LYS A 473 -39.82 -30.90 11.45
C LYS A 473 -39.68 -30.29 10.02
N ARG A 474 -38.53 -30.52 9.37
CA ARG A 474 -38.30 -30.04 8.00
C ARG A 474 -39.08 -30.86 6.99
N ILE A 475 -39.15 -32.17 7.13
CA ILE A 475 -39.99 -33.04 6.28
C ILE A 475 -41.47 -32.61 6.37
N GLU A 476 -42.00 -32.37 7.56
CA GLU A 476 -43.34 -31.87 7.77
C GLU A 476 -43.54 -30.46 7.17
N LYS A 477 -42.60 -29.55 7.42
CA LYS A 477 -42.66 -28.16 6.92
C LYS A 477 -42.67 -28.07 5.39
N PHE A 478 -41.92 -28.93 4.72
CA PHE A 478 -41.80 -28.93 3.25
C PHE A 478 -42.79 -29.87 2.56
N GLY A 479 -43.64 -30.59 3.30
CA GLY A 479 -44.63 -31.49 2.74
C GLY A 479 -44.04 -32.66 1.94
N ILE A 480 -42.84 -33.15 2.34
CA ILE A 480 -42.15 -34.23 1.63
C ILE A 480 -42.87 -35.54 1.93
N GLN A 481 -43.65 -36.04 0.94
CA GLN A 481 -44.35 -37.33 1.04
C GLN A 481 -43.43 -38.45 0.55
N ARG A 482 -43.54 -39.60 1.19
CA ARG A 482 -42.86 -40.85 0.77
C ARG A 482 -43.65 -41.45 -0.39
N ASP A 483 -43.16 -41.31 -1.61
CA ASP A 483 -43.56 -42.26 -2.65
C ASP A 483 -42.80 -43.56 -2.43
N LEU A 484 -43.45 -44.53 -1.78
CA LEU A 484 -42.98 -45.91 -1.69
C LEU A 484 -43.29 -46.57 -3.04
N SER A 485 -42.43 -46.45 -4.04
CA SER A 485 -42.36 -47.41 -5.12
C SER A 485 -41.59 -48.64 -4.66
N ILE A 486 -42.31 -49.71 -4.34
CA ILE A 486 -41.78 -51.06 -4.15
C ILE A 486 -41.39 -51.58 -5.52
N HIS A 487 -40.11 -51.81 -5.77
CA HIS A 487 -39.58 -52.76 -6.75
C HIS A 487 -38.60 -53.70 -6.08
#